data_c9264b56fce4433599c5808865d95335
#
_entry.id   c9264b56fce4433599c5808865d95335
#
_cell.length_a   1.000
_cell.length_b   1.000
_cell.length_c   1.000
_cell.angle_alpha   90.00
_cell.angle_beta   90.00
_cell.angle_gamma   90.00
#
_symmetry.space_group_name_H-M   'P 1'
#
loop_
_entity.id
_entity.type
_entity.pdbx_description
1 polymer ?
#
loop_
_entity_poly.entity_id
_entity_poly.type
_entity_poly.pdbx_seq_one_letter_code
_entity_poly.pdbx_strand_id
1 'polypeptide(L)'
;VRMAQYGLNRELVSIYARMARDRRYRGLFCVVSDPVDPLCRAVLRESGLSPAQVRGFGLGVMHARALYYARRDPRFASYLTEGRAFGPHGEDLVLANSVAHYDDALSRELTDKVAHANLEMRKLGYKPYVAPALSSGALSLLLCLRGQWHCSSTYLGGVFMGARNRVTAAGTELERLPLPRQLQDRLQTTMDRLRAID
;
A
#
# COMPACT_ATOMS: atom_id res chain seq x y z
N VAL A 1 -5.71 8.86 13.10
CA VAL A 1 -4.57 9.79 12.95
C VAL A 1 -4.25 10.03 11.46
N ARG A 2 -4.16 9.01 10.61
CA ARG A 2 -3.82 9.18 9.17
C ARG A 2 -4.90 9.95 8.40
N MET A 3 -6.17 9.67 8.62
CA MET A 3 -7.27 10.40 8.00
C MET A 3 -7.36 11.86 8.48
N ALA A 4 -6.88 12.17 9.69
CA ALA A 4 -6.82 13.56 10.17
C ALA A 4 -5.88 14.45 9.33
N GLN A 5 -4.90 13.87 8.65
CA GLN A 5 -3.98 14.57 7.75
C GLN A 5 -4.49 14.62 6.30
N TYR A 6 -5.56 13.90 5.99
CA TYR A 6 -6.03 13.75 4.60
C TYR A 6 -6.38 15.09 3.96
N GLY A 7 -7.13 15.95 4.64
CA GLY A 7 -7.55 17.24 4.08
C GLY A 7 -6.36 18.08 3.62
N LEU A 8 -5.40 18.32 4.52
CA LEU A 8 -4.21 19.12 4.23
C LEU A 8 -3.33 18.49 3.14
N ASN A 9 -3.09 17.19 3.23
CA ASN A 9 -2.26 16.49 2.25
C ASN A 9 -2.95 16.39 0.88
N ARG A 10 -4.29 16.29 0.86
CA ARG A 10 -5.08 16.35 -0.38
C ARG A 10 -4.92 17.70 -1.07
N GLU A 11 -5.01 18.80 -0.36
CA GLU A 11 -4.78 20.14 -0.93
C GLU A 11 -3.39 20.24 -1.56
N LEU A 12 -2.37 19.79 -0.83
CA LEU A 12 -0.99 19.83 -1.29
C LEU A 12 -0.78 18.98 -2.56
N VAL A 13 -1.19 17.72 -2.56
CA VAL A 13 -1.01 16.86 -3.74
C VAL A 13 -1.83 17.33 -4.93
N SER A 14 -3.00 17.97 -4.69
CA SER A 14 -3.83 18.55 -5.74
C SER A 14 -3.15 19.73 -6.46
N ILE A 15 -2.36 20.53 -5.74
CA ILE A 15 -1.54 21.59 -6.36
C ILE A 15 -0.56 20.97 -7.36
N TYR A 16 0.21 19.96 -6.93
CA TYR A 16 1.16 19.28 -7.81
C TYR A 16 0.48 18.53 -8.96
N ALA A 17 -0.69 17.93 -8.71
CA ALA A 17 -1.48 17.26 -9.74
C ALA A 17 -1.93 18.24 -10.84
N ARG A 18 -2.44 19.41 -10.46
CA ARG A 18 -2.78 20.48 -11.42
C ARG A 18 -1.56 20.98 -12.17
N MET A 19 -0.43 21.17 -11.49
CA MET A 19 0.83 21.54 -12.17
C MET A 19 1.28 20.50 -13.20
N ALA A 20 1.11 19.21 -12.90
CA ALA A 20 1.37 18.12 -13.83
C ALA A 20 0.46 18.19 -15.06
N ARG A 21 -0.83 18.45 -14.87
CA ARG A 21 -1.80 18.66 -15.96
C ARG A 21 -1.42 19.84 -16.84
N ASP A 22 -1.17 20.99 -16.23
CA ASP A 22 -0.91 22.25 -16.95
C ASP A 22 0.39 22.17 -17.78
N ARG A 23 1.34 21.35 -17.33
CA ARG A 23 2.60 21.06 -18.05
C ARG A 23 2.52 19.84 -18.96
N ARG A 24 1.35 19.21 -19.12
CA ARG A 24 1.16 17.99 -19.93
C ARG A 24 2.16 16.88 -19.55
N TYR A 25 2.36 16.69 -18.24
CA TYR A 25 3.28 15.67 -17.73
C TYR A 25 2.89 14.28 -18.23
N ARG A 26 3.88 13.46 -18.62
CA ARG A 26 3.65 12.13 -19.19
C ARG A 26 4.31 10.98 -18.39
N GLY A 27 4.95 11.30 -17.28
CA GLY A 27 5.63 10.32 -16.43
C GLY A 27 4.72 9.69 -15.38
N LEU A 28 5.34 8.98 -14.43
CA LEU A 28 4.66 8.43 -13.27
C LEU A 28 4.52 9.49 -12.17
N PHE A 29 3.34 9.63 -11.62
CA PHE A 29 3.09 10.44 -10.43
C PHE A 29 3.09 9.52 -9.21
N CYS A 30 4.12 9.65 -8.37
CA CYS A 30 4.37 8.75 -7.24
C CYS A 30 3.95 9.42 -5.92
N VAL A 31 2.89 8.92 -5.30
CA VAL A 31 2.40 9.40 -4.00
C VAL A 31 3.10 8.63 -2.89
N VAL A 32 3.78 9.35 -1.98
CA VAL A 32 4.51 8.79 -0.83
C VAL A 32 4.02 9.35 0.50
N SER A 33 2.97 10.18 0.50
CA SER A 33 2.36 10.79 1.68
C SER A 33 1.13 10.02 2.15
N ASP A 34 0.85 10.03 3.45
CA ASP A 34 -0.34 9.42 4.05
C ASP A 34 -1.57 10.35 4.01
N PRO A 35 -2.76 9.78 3.83
CA PRO A 35 -3.07 8.40 3.47
C PRO A 35 -2.87 8.15 1.97
N VAL A 36 -2.01 7.21 1.62
CA VAL A 36 -1.49 7.00 0.25
C VAL A 36 -2.61 6.79 -0.77
N ASP A 37 -3.50 5.85 -0.51
CA ASP A 37 -4.49 5.38 -1.49
C ASP A 37 -5.55 6.45 -1.81
N PRO A 38 -6.16 7.14 -0.83
CA PRO A 38 -7.04 8.28 -1.10
C PRO A 38 -6.32 9.44 -1.80
N LEU A 39 -5.06 9.69 -1.47
CA LEU A 39 -4.29 10.74 -2.15
C LEU A 39 -4.00 10.40 -3.61
N CYS A 40 -3.78 9.13 -3.96
CA CYS A 40 -3.69 8.70 -5.35
C CYS A 40 -4.98 9.00 -6.13
N ARG A 41 -6.14 8.81 -5.50
CA ARG A 41 -7.45 9.16 -6.11
C ARG A 41 -7.56 10.67 -6.33
N ALA A 42 -7.15 11.48 -5.36
CA ALA A 42 -7.12 12.94 -5.51
C ALA A 42 -6.20 13.38 -6.66
N VAL A 43 -5.00 12.80 -6.75
CA VAL A 43 -4.08 13.05 -7.88
C VAL A 43 -4.73 12.68 -9.21
N LEU A 44 -5.35 11.51 -9.32
CA LEU A 44 -6.00 11.07 -10.55
C LEU A 44 -7.10 12.06 -11.02
N ARG A 45 -7.91 12.55 -10.08
CA ARG A 45 -8.99 13.50 -10.38
C ARG A 45 -8.49 14.85 -10.91
N GLU A 46 -7.35 15.32 -10.40
CA GLU A 46 -6.84 16.68 -10.65
C GLU A 46 -5.78 16.75 -11.77
N SER A 47 -5.10 15.65 -12.05
CA SER A 47 -3.92 15.69 -12.94
C SER A 47 -4.22 15.47 -14.40
N GLY A 48 -5.36 14.85 -14.75
CA GLY A 48 -5.63 14.38 -16.11
C GLY A 48 -4.75 13.20 -16.56
N LEU A 49 -3.98 12.61 -15.66
CA LEU A 49 -3.17 11.43 -15.93
C LEU A 49 -4.06 10.18 -16.07
N SER A 50 -3.60 9.18 -16.81
CA SER A 50 -4.23 7.88 -16.80
C SER A 50 -4.04 7.17 -15.45
N PRO A 51 -4.94 6.27 -15.05
CA PRO A 51 -4.78 5.50 -13.80
C PRO A 51 -3.45 4.75 -13.72
N ALA A 52 -2.88 4.31 -14.86
CA ALA A 52 -1.60 3.63 -14.91
C ALA A 52 -0.40 4.53 -14.55
N GLN A 53 -0.57 5.85 -14.67
CA GLN A 53 0.50 6.83 -14.37
C GLN A 53 0.50 7.28 -12.90
N VAL A 54 -0.51 6.92 -12.10
CA VAL A 54 -0.58 7.27 -10.67
C VAL A 54 -0.28 6.04 -9.83
N ARG A 55 0.64 6.17 -8.88
CA ARG A 55 1.03 5.07 -7.99
C ARG A 55 1.26 5.54 -6.57
N GLY A 56 0.90 4.68 -5.60
CA GLY A 56 1.10 4.95 -4.19
C GLY A 56 2.12 4.01 -3.55
N PHE A 57 3.03 4.55 -2.74
CA PHE A 57 4.12 3.81 -2.12
C PHE A 57 3.99 3.81 -0.59
N GLY A 58 3.15 2.94 -0.05
CA GLY A 58 2.95 2.73 1.39
C GLY A 58 2.91 1.25 1.76
N LEU A 59 2.34 0.41 0.88
CA LEU A 59 2.19 -1.02 1.18
C LEU A 59 3.53 -1.75 1.38
N GLY A 60 4.60 -1.32 0.69
CA GLY A 60 5.94 -1.90 0.87
C GLY A 60 6.46 -1.76 2.30
N VAL A 61 6.12 -0.68 2.99
CA VAL A 61 6.42 -0.49 4.42
C VAL A 61 5.70 -1.54 5.26
N MET A 62 4.43 -1.80 4.98
CA MET A 62 3.63 -2.81 5.70
C MET A 62 4.16 -4.23 5.45
N HIS A 63 4.51 -4.53 4.22
CA HIS A 63 5.16 -5.79 3.87
C HIS A 63 6.49 -5.98 4.62
N ALA A 64 7.33 -4.96 4.67
CA ALA A 64 8.60 -5.01 5.40
C ALA A 64 8.41 -5.23 6.92
N ARG A 65 7.38 -4.61 7.51
CA ARG A 65 7.01 -4.86 8.92
C ARG A 65 6.53 -6.29 9.13
N ALA A 66 5.72 -6.84 8.22
CA ALA A 66 5.28 -8.22 8.29
C ALA A 66 6.45 -9.20 8.22
N LEU A 67 7.43 -8.98 7.33
CA LEU A 67 8.67 -9.75 7.27
C LEU A 67 9.47 -9.65 8.58
N TYR A 68 9.49 -8.46 9.20
CA TYR A 68 10.17 -8.27 10.49
C TYR A 68 9.56 -9.15 11.59
N TYR A 69 8.23 -9.20 11.71
CA TYR A 69 7.55 -10.06 12.68
C TYR A 69 7.69 -11.54 12.33
N ALA A 70 7.58 -11.90 11.06
CA ALA A 70 7.70 -13.28 10.61
C ALA A 70 9.09 -13.89 10.88
N ARG A 71 10.15 -13.09 10.88
CA ARG A 71 11.50 -13.54 11.23
C ARG A 71 11.70 -13.74 12.73
N ARG A 72 10.83 -13.21 13.59
CA ARG A 72 10.97 -13.22 15.06
C ARG A 72 9.96 -14.08 15.77
N ASP A 73 8.86 -14.42 15.13
CA ASP A 73 7.82 -15.27 15.68
C ASP A 73 7.54 -16.44 14.71
N PRO A 74 7.93 -17.67 15.10
CA PRO A 74 7.76 -18.87 14.26
C PRO A 74 6.32 -19.09 13.78
N ARG A 75 5.32 -18.60 14.51
CA ARG A 75 3.89 -18.71 14.09
C ARG A 75 3.63 -18.00 12.77
N PHE A 76 4.40 -16.97 12.45
CA PHE A 76 4.27 -16.20 11.21
C PHE A 76 5.29 -16.59 10.14
N ALA A 77 6.09 -17.62 10.34
CA ALA A 77 7.21 -17.97 9.45
C ALA A 77 6.77 -18.24 7.99
N SER A 78 5.56 -18.77 7.79
CA SER A 78 4.98 -18.96 6.44
C SER A 78 4.89 -17.66 5.63
N TYR A 79 4.78 -16.51 6.30
CA TYR A 79 4.75 -15.22 5.61
C TYR A 79 6.04 -14.93 4.81
N LEU A 80 7.17 -15.48 5.21
CA LEU A 80 8.46 -15.22 4.55
C LEU A 80 8.48 -15.69 3.09
N THR A 81 7.75 -16.75 2.77
CA THR A 81 7.72 -17.38 1.44
C THR A 81 6.37 -17.25 0.75
N GLU A 82 5.29 -17.44 1.49
CA GLU A 82 3.93 -17.56 0.96
C GLU A 82 3.04 -16.35 1.29
N GLY A 83 3.50 -15.48 2.20
CA GLY A 83 2.72 -14.34 2.67
C GLY A 83 2.56 -13.25 1.62
N ARG A 84 1.43 -12.55 1.70
CA ARG A 84 1.14 -11.38 0.84
C ARG A 84 0.53 -10.25 1.64
N ALA A 85 0.85 -9.03 1.19
CA ALA A 85 0.27 -7.81 1.70
C ALA A 85 -0.64 -7.19 0.64
N PHE A 86 -1.80 -6.73 1.07
CA PHE A 86 -2.82 -6.08 0.25
C PHE A 86 -3.42 -4.89 1.01
N GLY A 87 -4.12 -4.03 0.27
CA GLY A 87 -4.86 -2.92 0.87
C GLY A 87 -4.01 -1.66 1.08
N PRO A 88 -4.55 -0.70 1.83
CA PRO A 88 -3.88 0.58 2.05
C PRO A 88 -2.78 0.49 3.11
N HIS A 89 -2.00 1.54 3.18
CA HIS A 89 -1.09 1.80 4.29
C HIS A 89 -1.88 2.30 5.51
N GLY A 90 -2.63 1.41 6.20
CA GLY A 90 -3.48 1.83 7.31
C GLY A 90 -4.30 0.75 7.96
N GLU A 91 -5.46 1.16 8.49
CA GLU A 91 -6.36 0.31 9.28
C GLU A 91 -7.01 -0.80 8.44
N ASP A 92 -7.24 -0.54 7.16
CA ASP A 92 -7.81 -1.51 6.22
C ASP A 92 -6.74 -2.37 5.51
N LEU A 93 -5.53 -2.43 6.07
CA LEU A 93 -4.49 -3.37 5.64
C LEU A 93 -4.98 -4.81 5.74
N VAL A 94 -4.65 -5.62 4.75
CA VAL A 94 -4.90 -7.06 4.75
C VAL A 94 -3.61 -7.80 4.51
N LEU A 95 -3.17 -8.56 5.51
CA LEU A 95 -2.08 -9.53 5.35
C LEU A 95 -2.65 -10.94 5.27
N ALA A 96 -2.09 -11.75 4.39
CA ALA A 96 -2.25 -13.18 4.38
C ALA A 96 -0.95 -13.81 4.89
N ASN A 97 -1.02 -14.60 5.97
CA ASN A 97 0.13 -15.33 6.50
C ASN A 97 0.73 -16.29 5.45
N SER A 98 -0.14 -16.91 4.70
CA SER A 98 0.13 -17.73 3.52
C SER A 98 -1.07 -17.60 2.58
N VAL A 99 -0.85 -17.59 1.27
CA VAL A 99 -1.92 -17.68 0.28
C VAL A 99 -2.31 -19.13 0.03
N ALA A 100 -1.33 -20.04 0.07
CA ALA A 100 -1.56 -21.47 -0.15
C ALA A 100 -2.21 -22.17 1.05
N HIS A 101 -1.80 -21.80 2.26
CA HIS A 101 -2.27 -22.38 3.53
C HIS A 101 -2.82 -21.26 4.43
N TYR A 102 -3.86 -20.58 3.95
CA TYR A 102 -4.42 -19.40 4.61
C TYR A 102 -5.06 -19.75 5.95
N ASP A 103 -4.59 -19.06 7.00
CA ASP A 103 -5.20 -19.03 8.33
C ASP A 103 -5.70 -17.61 8.62
N ASP A 104 -7.02 -17.46 8.73
CA ASP A 104 -7.63 -16.13 8.92
C ASP A 104 -7.30 -15.53 10.29
N ALA A 105 -7.26 -16.33 11.35
CA ALA A 105 -6.96 -15.84 12.70
C ALA A 105 -5.50 -15.35 12.77
N LEU A 106 -4.57 -16.15 12.29
CA LEU A 106 -3.14 -15.81 12.24
C LEU A 106 -2.86 -14.61 11.33
N SER A 107 -3.54 -14.55 10.19
CA SER A 107 -3.46 -13.42 9.25
C SER A 107 -3.96 -12.12 9.87
N ARG A 108 -5.05 -12.15 10.64
CA ARG A 108 -5.58 -10.98 11.36
C ARG A 108 -4.65 -10.55 12.47
N GLU A 109 -4.11 -11.48 13.26
CA GLU A 109 -3.14 -11.16 14.31
C GLU A 109 -1.90 -10.46 13.71
N LEU A 110 -1.35 -10.99 12.62
CA LEU A 110 -0.22 -10.36 11.93
C LEU A 110 -0.59 -8.98 11.37
N THR A 111 -1.79 -8.84 10.80
CA THR A 111 -2.29 -7.56 10.28
C THR A 111 -2.33 -6.51 11.39
N ASP A 112 -2.89 -6.85 12.54
CA ASP A 112 -3.00 -5.94 13.68
C ASP A 112 -1.63 -5.48 14.19
N LYS A 113 -0.71 -6.42 14.41
CA LYS A 113 0.69 -6.12 14.81
C LYS A 113 1.36 -5.15 13.84
N VAL A 114 1.22 -5.38 12.55
CA VAL A 114 1.84 -4.56 11.50
C VAL A 114 1.19 -3.18 11.40
N ALA A 115 -0.13 -3.11 11.44
CA ALA A 115 -0.86 -1.85 11.38
C ALA A 115 -0.52 -0.92 12.55
N HIS A 116 -0.30 -1.48 13.73
CA HIS A 116 -0.03 -0.75 14.99
C HIS A 116 1.45 -0.66 15.37
N ALA A 117 2.37 -1.20 14.58
CA ALA A 117 3.81 -1.20 14.89
C ALA A 117 4.39 0.20 15.19
N ASN A 118 3.85 1.25 14.57
CA ASN A 118 4.25 2.62 14.84
C ASN A 118 3.83 3.10 16.26
N LEU A 119 2.80 2.53 16.85
CA LEU A 119 2.39 2.84 18.22
C LEU A 119 3.37 2.25 19.24
N GLU A 120 3.89 1.05 18.98
CA GLU A 120 4.93 0.44 19.81
C GLU A 120 6.21 1.28 19.80
N MET A 121 6.60 1.80 18.62
CA MET A 121 7.75 2.70 18.53
C MET A 121 7.56 3.99 19.33
N ARG A 122 6.32 4.54 19.36
CA ARG A 122 5.99 5.71 20.16
C ARG A 122 6.11 5.46 21.66
N LYS A 123 5.72 4.28 22.14
CA LYS A 123 5.87 3.89 23.56
C LYS A 123 7.33 3.91 24.00
N LEU A 124 8.24 3.65 23.08
CA LEU A 124 9.70 3.73 23.30
C LEU A 124 10.27 5.16 23.19
N GLY A 125 9.43 6.17 23.00
CA GLY A 125 9.85 7.56 22.90
C GLY A 125 10.29 8.01 21.49
N TYR A 126 10.20 7.13 20.48
CA TYR A 126 10.54 7.50 19.10
C TYR A 126 9.42 8.25 18.39
N LYS A 127 9.79 9.16 17.49
CA LYS A 127 8.83 9.85 16.63
C LYS A 127 8.20 8.86 15.63
N PRO A 128 6.92 9.10 15.20
CA PRO A 128 6.21 8.15 14.33
C PRO A 128 6.79 8.03 12.91
N TYR A 129 7.51 9.03 12.44
CA TYR A 129 8.19 9.02 11.13
C TYR A 129 9.63 8.61 11.33
N VAL A 130 9.88 7.32 11.37
CA VAL A 130 11.24 6.80 11.51
C VAL A 130 11.83 6.64 10.10
N ALA A 131 13.07 7.08 9.91
CA ALA A 131 13.79 6.98 8.64
C ALA A 131 13.70 5.58 7.97
N PRO A 132 13.75 4.45 8.71
CA PRO A 132 13.55 3.13 8.13
C PRO A 132 12.23 2.91 7.38
N ALA A 133 11.15 3.59 7.77
CA ALA A 133 9.88 3.51 7.03
C ALA A 133 9.98 4.19 5.67
N LEU A 134 10.61 5.37 5.62
CA LEU A 134 10.90 6.08 4.37
C LEU A 134 11.81 5.24 3.45
N SER A 135 12.82 4.59 4.00
CA SER A 135 13.73 3.71 3.24
C SER A 135 12.98 2.53 2.61
N SER A 136 12.03 1.92 3.32
CA SER A 136 11.20 0.83 2.78
C SER A 136 10.30 1.31 1.63
N GLY A 137 9.77 2.54 1.71
CA GLY A 137 9.04 3.18 0.61
C GLY A 137 9.94 3.45 -0.60
N ALA A 138 11.15 3.96 -0.37
CA ALA A 138 12.14 4.20 -1.41
C ALA A 138 12.59 2.91 -2.13
N LEU A 139 12.73 1.78 -1.41
CA LEU A 139 13.01 0.49 -2.02
C LEU A 139 11.89 0.05 -2.96
N SER A 140 10.62 0.20 -2.56
CA SER A 140 9.48 -0.12 -3.43
C SER A 140 9.45 0.77 -4.67
N LEU A 141 9.77 2.05 -4.54
CA LEU A 141 9.89 2.98 -5.67
C LEU A 141 11.01 2.54 -6.64
N LEU A 142 12.18 2.20 -6.10
CA LEU A 142 13.31 1.73 -6.90
C LEU A 142 12.98 0.45 -7.68
N LEU A 143 12.34 -0.52 -7.03
CA LEU A 143 11.90 -1.76 -7.67
C LEU A 143 10.85 -1.49 -8.76
N CYS A 144 9.93 -0.56 -8.52
CA CYS A 144 8.95 -0.11 -9.50
C CYS A 144 9.64 0.44 -10.76
N LEU A 145 10.59 1.37 -10.60
CA LEU A 145 11.32 1.96 -11.72
C LEU A 145 12.17 0.96 -12.50
N ARG A 146 12.58 -0.15 -11.85
CA ARG A 146 13.32 -1.26 -12.48
C ARG A 146 12.41 -2.33 -13.10
N GLY A 147 11.09 -2.15 -13.07
CA GLY A 147 10.14 -3.16 -13.56
C GLY A 147 10.13 -4.45 -12.73
N GLN A 148 10.62 -4.42 -11.51
CA GLN A 148 10.68 -5.57 -10.62
C GLN A 148 9.42 -5.69 -9.77
N TRP A 149 9.12 -6.90 -9.29
CA TRP A 149 8.02 -7.15 -8.39
C TRP A 149 8.19 -6.40 -7.06
N HIS A 150 7.18 -5.62 -6.68
CA HIS A 150 7.15 -4.82 -5.46
C HIS A 150 5.72 -4.68 -4.93
N CYS A 151 5.58 -4.13 -3.73
CA CYS A 151 4.29 -3.82 -3.13
C CYS A 151 4.03 -2.32 -3.26
N SER A 152 3.03 -1.95 -4.03
CA SER A 152 2.59 -0.56 -4.19
C SER A 152 1.10 -0.50 -4.50
N SER A 153 0.51 0.69 -4.35
CA SER A 153 -0.88 0.95 -4.68
C SER A 153 -1.03 1.25 -6.16
N THR A 154 -1.97 0.58 -6.80
CA THR A 154 -2.36 0.78 -8.20
C THR A 154 -3.88 0.93 -8.30
N TYR A 155 -4.38 1.36 -9.46
CA TYR A 155 -5.81 1.46 -9.70
C TYR A 155 -6.41 0.09 -9.97
N LEU A 156 -7.29 -0.36 -9.06
CA LEU A 156 -7.93 -1.68 -9.08
C LEU A 156 -9.43 -1.55 -8.86
N GLY A 157 -10.25 -1.96 -9.82
CA GLY A 157 -11.69 -2.04 -9.64
C GLY A 157 -12.36 -0.75 -9.16
N GLY A 158 -11.88 0.40 -9.61
CA GLY A 158 -12.44 1.71 -9.26
C GLY A 158 -11.79 2.42 -8.07
N VAL A 159 -10.81 1.80 -7.41
CA VAL A 159 -10.06 2.38 -6.28
C VAL A 159 -8.56 2.24 -6.48
N PHE A 160 -7.79 3.05 -5.76
CA PHE A 160 -6.38 2.73 -5.55
C PHE A 160 -6.26 1.80 -4.35
N MET A 161 -5.59 0.67 -4.55
CA MET A 161 -5.36 -0.32 -3.51
C MET A 161 -4.00 -0.99 -3.72
N GLY A 162 -3.30 -1.24 -2.64
CA GLY A 162 -2.02 -1.90 -2.66
C GLY A 162 -2.12 -3.40 -2.95
N ALA A 163 -1.21 -3.88 -3.81
CA ALA A 163 -0.98 -5.29 -4.10
C ALA A 163 0.46 -5.49 -4.59
N ARG A 164 0.88 -6.74 -4.72
CA ARG A 164 2.16 -7.05 -5.38
C ARG A 164 2.00 -6.91 -6.89
N ASN A 165 2.81 -6.03 -7.46
CA ASN A 165 2.73 -5.69 -8.88
C ASN A 165 4.12 -5.33 -9.44
N ARG A 166 4.20 -5.18 -10.75
CA ARG A 166 5.36 -4.61 -11.45
C ARG A 166 4.92 -3.77 -12.65
N VAL A 167 5.79 -2.87 -13.08
CA VAL A 167 5.62 -2.08 -14.31
C VAL A 167 6.37 -2.76 -15.44
N THR A 168 5.69 -2.96 -16.54
CA THR A 168 6.26 -3.51 -17.79
C THR A 168 6.00 -2.55 -18.95
N ALA A 169 6.58 -2.82 -20.11
CA ALA A 169 6.29 -2.05 -21.31
C ALA A 169 4.80 -2.13 -21.72
N ALA A 170 4.10 -3.20 -21.36
CA ALA A 170 2.67 -3.39 -21.61
C ALA A 170 1.77 -2.73 -20.53
N GLY A 171 2.34 -2.14 -19.49
CA GLY A 171 1.62 -1.51 -18.39
C GLY A 171 1.84 -2.19 -17.04
N THR A 172 0.84 -2.09 -16.16
CA THR A 172 0.90 -2.70 -14.82
C THR A 172 0.51 -4.17 -14.88
N GLU A 173 1.39 -5.01 -14.38
CA GLU A 173 1.13 -6.44 -14.17
C GLU A 173 0.92 -6.71 -12.67
N LEU A 174 -0.22 -7.30 -12.32
CA LEU A 174 -0.52 -7.75 -10.98
C LEU A 174 -0.12 -9.23 -10.82
N GLU A 175 0.37 -9.58 -9.64
CA GLU A 175 0.55 -10.99 -9.30
C GLU A 175 -0.80 -11.69 -9.25
N ARG A 176 -0.94 -12.76 -10.01
CA ARG A 176 -2.17 -13.57 -10.07
C ARG A 176 -2.01 -14.78 -9.17
N LEU A 177 -2.87 -14.88 -8.17
CA LEU A 177 -2.86 -15.95 -7.18
C LEU A 177 -4.29 -16.48 -7.00
N PRO A 178 -4.47 -17.79 -6.81
CA PRO A 178 -5.74 -18.34 -6.34
C PRO A 178 -5.95 -17.92 -4.88
N LEU A 179 -6.84 -16.97 -4.64
CA LEU A 179 -7.10 -16.46 -3.30
C LEU A 179 -8.19 -17.29 -2.61
N PRO A 180 -7.99 -17.72 -1.35
CA PRO A 180 -9.02 -18.36 -0.53
C PRO A 180 -10.23 -17.45 -0.32
N ARG A 181 -11.43 -18.02 -0.20
CA ARG A 181 -12.69 -17.25 -0.09
C ARG A 181 -12.65 -16.24 1.04
N GLN A 182 -12.21 -16.63 2.23
CA GLN A 182 -12.12 -15.72 3.39
C GLN A 182 -11.20 -14.53 3.11
N LEU A 183 -10.09 -14.73 2.41
CA LEU A 183 -9.21 -13.63 2.00
C LEU A 183 -9.87 -12.72 0.96
N GLN A 184 -10.60 -13.29 0.00
CA GLN A 184 -11.37 -12.50 -0.97
C GLN A 184 -12.41 -11.61 -0.27
N ASP A 185 -13.14 -12.13 0.70
CA ASP A 185 -14.15 -11.38 1.45
C ASP A 185 -13.53 -10.21 2.24
N ARG A 186 -12.34 -10.41 2.83
CA ARG A 186 -11.57 -9.34 3.47
C ARG A 186 -11.15 -8.25 2.47
N LEU A 187 -10.64 -8.65 1.32
CA LEU A 187 -10.22 -7.72 0.27
C LEU A 187 -11.41 -6.93 -0.28
N GLN A 188 -12.55 -7.58 -0.48
CA GLN A 188 -13.78 -6.90 -0.90
C GLN A 188 -14.21 -5.85 0.11
N THR A 189 -14.20 -6.18 1.40
CA THR A 189 -14.50 -5.23 2.49
C THR A 189 -13.57 -4.02 2.45
N THR A 190 -12.27 -4.24 2.27
CA THR A 190 -11.28 -3.17 2.15
C THR A 190 -11.56 -2.28 0.93
N MET A 191 -11.86 -2.88 -0.23
CA MET A 191 -12.18 -2.14 -1.45
C MET A 191 -13.43 -1.27 -1.27
N ASP A 192 -14.47 -1.79 -0.62
CA ASP A 192 -15.71 -1.06 -0.39
C ASP A 192 -15.50 0.13 0.55
N ARG A 193 -14.68 -0.03 1.59
CA ARG A 193 -14.27 1.08 2.45
C ARG A 193 -13.47 2.15 1.71
N LEU A 194 -12.53 1.75 0.85
CA LEU A 194 -11.76 2.69 0.03
C LEU A 194 -12.65 3.45 -0.97
N ARG A 195 -13.70 2.82 -1.50
CA ARG A 195 -14.69 3.48 -2.36
C ARG A 195 -15.48 4.55 -1.62
N ALA A 196 -15.77 4.32 -0.35
CA ALA A 196 -16.52 5.25 0.49
C ALA A 196 -15.72 6.49 0.93
N ILE A 197 -14.41 6.53 0.72
CA ILE A 197 -13.58 7.70 1.01
C ILE A 197 -13.68 8.65 -0.19
N ASP A 198 -14.18 9.87 0.03
CA ASP A 198 -14.28 10.93 -0.98
C ASP A 198 -12.99 11.75 -1.14
#